data_369a6c425d1bbb2e2e95adda8369c528
#
_entry.id   369a6c425d1bbb2e2e95adda8369c528
#
_cell.length_a   1.000
_cell.length_b   1.000
_cell.length_c   1.000
_cell.angle_alpha   90.00
_cell.angle_beta   90.00
_cell.angle_gamma   90.00
#
_symmetry.space_group_name_H-M   'P 1'
#
loop_
_entity.id
_entity.type
_entity.pdbx_description
1 polymer ?
#
loop_
_entity_poly.entity_id
_entity_poly.type
_entity_poly.pdbx_seq_one_letter_code
_entity_poly.pdbx_strand_id
1 'polypeptide(L)'
;GEEWKTAFRTRYGHFEYCVMPFGLSNAPASFQALMNDTLRPFLDIFVVVYLDDILIYSTNELEHRTHVTKVLEKLSEANLFVKLEKCEFHVSKVDFLGYVIEPSGISMSPDKVSSITTWPRPASIKDIQAFLGFCNYYRIFIEEYSKLASGMLKLLKKDTPFIWGTDQEASFTSLKEQFVTGKV
;
A
#
# COMPACT_ATOMS: atom_id res chain seq x y z
N GLY A 1 16.44 -14.34 22.69
CA GLY A 1 15.88 -14.66 24.01
C GLY A 1 14.37 -14.84 24.02
N GLU A 2 13.67 -14.70 22.85
CA GLU A 2 12.21 -14.89 22.73
C GLU A 2 11.84 -15.97 21.71
N GLU A 3 12.80 -16.73 21.22
CA GLU A 3 12.66 -17.77 20.20
C GLU A 3 11.62 -18.81 20.62
N TRP A 4 11.52 -19.10 21.92
CA TRP A 4 10.53 -20.01 22.49
C TRP A 4 9.06 -19.65 22.17
N LYS A 5 8.76 -18.37 21.87
CA LYS A 5 7.42 -17.93 21.45
C LYS A 5 7.05 -18.46 20.06
N THR A 6 8.02 -18.90 19.28
CA THR A 6 7.85 -19.47 17.94
C THR A 6 7.95 -20.98 17.93
N ALA A 7 8.00 -21.62 19.12
CA ALA A 7 8.17 -23.06 19.26
C ALA A 7 7.05 -23.84 18.57
N PHE A 8 7.44 -24.89 17.85
CA PHE A 8 6.52 -25.81 17.21
C PHE A 8 6.98 -27.25 17.40
N ARG A 9 6.02 -28.19 17.38
CA ARG A 9 6.26 -29.62 17.59
C ARG A 9 6.09 -30.37 16.29
N THR A 10 7.03 -31.30 16.05
CA THR A 10 6.96 -32.28 14.97
C THR A 10 7.17 -33.68 15.54
N ARG A 11 7.05 -34.74 14.71
CA ARG A 11 7.41 -36.10 15.07
C ARG A 11 8.90 -36.28 15.41
N TYR A 12 9.74 -35.32 15.03
CA TYR A 12 11.20 -35.34 15.26
C TYR A 12 11.63 -34.57 16.50
N GLY A 13 10.71 -33.86 17.17
CA GLY A 13 11.00 -33.07 18.36
C GLY A 13 10.34 -31.70 18.37
N HIS A 14 10.78 -30.88 19.32
CA HIS A 14 10.41 -29.47 19.43
C HIS A 14 11.49 -28.62 18.79
N PHE A 15 11.07 -27.58 18.07
CA PHE A 15 11.95 -26.66 17.39
C PHE A 15 11.49 -25.23 17.63
N GLU A 16 12.41 -24.30 17.55
CA GLU A 16 12.18 -22.86 17.64
C GLU A 16 12.83 -22.19 16.43
N TYR A 17 12.26 -21.07 15.98
CA TYR A 17 12.87 -20.31 14.91
C TYR A 17 13.99 -19.42 15.44
N CYS A 18 15.18 -19.51 14.84
CA CYS A 18 16.29 -18.57 15.08
C CYS A 18 16.16 -17.28 14.23
N VAL A 19 15.20 -17.25 13.31
CA VAL A 19 14.87 -16.10 12.45
C VAL A 19 13.39 -15.77 12.62
N MET A 20 13.00 -14.56 12.28
CA MET A 20 11.60 -14.13 12.36
C MET A 20 10.74 -14.87 11.32
N PRO A 21 9.84 -15.79 11.74
CA PRO A 21 8.99 -16.50 10.80
C PRO A 21 7.80 -15.65 10.35
N PHE A 22 7.20 -16.02 9.22
CA PHE A 22 5.92 -15.46 8.80
C PHE A 22 4.82 -15.75 9.82
N GLY A 23 3.86 -14.84 9.93
CA GLY A 23 2.68 -15.01 10.79
C GLY A 23 2.79 -14.38 12.17
N LEU A 24 3.94 -13.88 12.58
CA LEU A 24 4.05 -13.05 13.79
C LEU A 24 3.38 -11.69 13.54
N SER A 25 2.59 -11.22 14.50
CA SER A 25 1.84 -9.97 14.38
C SER A 25 2.71 -8.73 14.19
N ASN A 26 3.93 -8.75 14.75
CA ASN A 26 4.91 -7.67 14.64
C ASN A 26 5.93 -7.85 13.49
N ALA A 27 5.90 -8.97 12.76
CA ALA A 27 6.86 -9.23 11.69
C ALA A 27 6.88 -8.13 10.61
N PRO A 28 5.74 -7.62 10.10
CA PRO A 28 5.75 -6.56 9.11
C PRO A 28 6.41 -5.27 9.63
N ALA A 29 6.11 -4.88 10.86
CA ALA A 29 6.69 -3.67 11.46
C ALA A 29 8.19 -3.81 11.71
N SER A 30 8.65 -4.98 12.16
CA SER A 30 10.06 -5.26 12.38
C SER A 30 10.84 -5.29 11.06
N PHE A 31 10.25 -5.88 10.01
CA PHE A 31 10.87 -5.88 8.69
C PHE A 31 10.93 -4.49 8.07
N GLN A 32 9.86 -3.70 8.18
CA GLN A 32 9.85 -2.30 7.74
C GLN A 32 10.93 -1.47 8.45
N ALA A 33 11.12 -1.68 9.76
CA ALA A 33 12.18 -1.00 10.52
C ALA A 33 13.58 -1.39 10.01
N LEU A 34 13.82 -2.68 9.75
CA LEU A 34 15.07 -3.17 9.16
C LEU A 34 15.35 -2.54 7.79
N MET A 35 14.34 -2.50 6.92
CA MET A 35 14.47 -1.90 5.59
C MET A 35 14.74 -0.41 5.66
N ASN A 36 14.05 0.31 6.55
CA ASN A 36 14.28 1.73 6.77
C ASN A 36 15.69 2.01 7.30
N ASP A 37 16.19 1.19 8.22
CA ASP A 37 17.55 1.34 8.76
C ASP A 37 18.61 1.04 7.69
N THR A 38 18.43 -0.01 6.92
CA THR A 38 19.34 -0.41 5.83
C THR A 38 19.45 0.67 4.75
N LEU A 39 18.31 1.22 4.32
CA LEU A 39 18.23 2.18 3.22
C LEU A 39 18.12 3.64 3.68
N ARG A 40 18.28 3.91 4.98
CA ARG A 40 18.18 5.25 5.60
C ARG A 40 18.90 6.37 4.83
N PRO A 41 20.14 6.19 4.30
CA PRO A 41 20.81 7.24 3.56
C PRO A 41 20.16 7.65 2.25
N PHE A 42 19.19 6.88 1.76
CA PHE A 42 18.58 7.02 0.43
C PHE A 42 17.07 7.33 0.51
N LEU A 43 16.46 7.14 1.69
CA LEU A 43 15.03 7.37 1.88
C LEU A 43 14.66 8.82 1.57
N ASP A 44 13.55 9.00 0.86
CA ASP A 44 12.99 10.29 0.45
C ASP A 44 13.92 11.14 -0.45
N ILE A 45 15.09 10.60 -0.82
CA ILE A 45 16.01 11.23 -1.79
C ILE A 45 15.81 10.60 -3.16
N PHE A 46 15.93 9.27 -3.25
CA PHE A 46 15.69 8.51 -4.48
C PHE A 46 15.15 7.09 -4.21
N VAL A 47 14.76 6.79 -2.96
CA VAL A 47 14.21 5.49 -2.55
C VAL A 47 12.96 5.70 -1.70
N VAL A 48 11.91 4.95 -2.02
CA VAL A 48 10.75 4.73 -1.14
C VAL A 48 10.65 3.25 -0.85
N VAL A 49 10.41 2.90 0.42
CA VAL A 49 10.30 1.51 0.87
C VAL A 49 8.99 1.29 1.59
N TYR A 50 8.31 0.22 1.22
CA TYR A 50 7.15 -0.27 1.95
C TYR A 50 7.21 -1.80 2.04
N LEU A 51 7.53 -2.29 3.24
CA LEU A 51 7.79 -3.71 3.48
C LEU A 51 8.86 -4.26 2.51
N ASP A 52 8.49 -5.19 1.66
CA ASP A 52 9.35 -5.84 0.66
C ASP A 52 9.41 -5.10 -0.69
N ASP A 53 8.56 -4.08 -0.89
CA ASP A 53 8.56 -3.28 -2.11
C ASP A 53 9.51 -2.08 -1.98
N ILE A 54 10.47 -1.97 -2.89
CA ILE A 54 11.45 -0.87 -2.97
C ILE A 54 11.29 -0.15 -4.31
N LEU A 55 10.89 1.11 -4.26
CA LEU A 55 10.85 1.99 -5.42
C LEU A 55 12.12 2.84 -5.47
N ILE A 56 12.85 2.75 -6.59
CA ILE A 56 14.03 3.57 -6.87
C ILE A 56 13.69 4.51 -8.04
N TYR A 57 13.85 5.81 -7.84
CA TYR A 57 13.55 6.81 -8.87
C TYR A 57 14.74 7.74 -9.11
N SER A 58 14.81 8.32 -10.30
CA SER A 58 15.92 9.16 -10.72
C SER A 58 15.50 10.08 -11.85
N THR A 59 16.21 11.18 -12.04
CA THR A 59 15.91 12.16 -13.11
C THR A 59 16.40 11.71 -14.49
N ASN A 60 17.40 10.82 -14.52
CA ASN A 60 17.98 10.31 -15.77
C ASN A 60 18.53 8.89 -15.58
N GLU A 61 18.77 8.20 -16.71
CA GLU A 61 19.21 6.80 -16.71
C GLU A 61 20.59 6.59 -16.08
N LEU A 62 21.53 7.52 -16.24
CA LEU A 62 22.88 7.37 -15.69
C LEU A 62 22.88 7.42 -14.16
N GLU A 63 22.14 8.39 -13.59
CA GLU A 63 21.89 8.43 -12.14
C GLU A 63 21.16 7.20 -11.66
N HIS A 64 20.17 6.73 -12.44
CA HIS A 64 19.38 5.58 -12.05
C HIS A 64 20.24 4.32 -11.87
N ARG A 65 21.15 4.06 -12.79
CA ARG A 65 22.10 2.95 -12.65
C ARG A 65 22.93 3.04 -11.37
N THR A 66 23.38 4.25 -11.04
CA THR A 66 24.15 4.50 -9.81
C THR A 66 23.28 4.29 -8.56
N HIS A 67 22.03 4.76 -8.57
CA HIS A 67 21.09 4.58 -7.46
C HIS A 67 20.75 3.11 -7.23
N VAL A 68 20.44 2.36 -8.30
CA VAL A 68 20.19 0.92 -8.22
C VAL A 68 21.39 0.18 -7.63
N THR A 69 22.61 0.48 -8.12
CA THR A 69 23.83 -0.15 -7.60
C THR A 69 23.98 0.10 -6.11
N LYS A 70 23.85 1.35 -5.64
CA LYS A 70 23.95 1.70 -4.21
C LYS A 70 22.92 0.96 -3.35
N VAL A 71 21.68 0.84 -3.82
CA VAL A 71 20.62 0.10 -3.11
C VAL A 71 20.96 -1.37 -3.00
N LEU A 72 21.37 -2.01 -4.11
CA LEU A 72 21.73 -3.43 -4.12
C LEU A 72 22.95 -3.71 -3.23
N GLU A 73 23.96 -2.84 -3.22
CA GLU A 73 25.11 -2.92 -2.31
C GLU A 73 24.66 -2.90 -0.86
N LYS A 74 23.79 -1.95 -0.47
CA LYS A 74 23.26 -1.85 0.89
C LYS A 74 22.45 -3.05 1.33
N LEU A 75 21.61 -3.58 0.45
CA LEU A 75 20.88 -4.82 0.70
C LEU A 75 21.83 -6.00 0.91
N SER A 76 22.87 -6.12 0.07
CA SER A 76 23.89 -7.18 0.19
C SER A 76 24.68 -7.07 1.50
N GLU A 77 25.08 -5.86 1.91
CA GLU A 77 25.74 -5.61 3.21
C GLU A 77 24.87 -6.05 4.40
N ALA A 78 23.54 -5.91 4.28
CA ALA A 78 22.57 -6.34 5.28
C ALA A 78 22.17 -7.83 5.16
N ASN A 79 22.78 -8.61 4.27
CA ASN A 79 22.42 -9.99 3.94
C ASN A 79 20.95 -10.13 3.48
N LEU A 80 20.42 -9.14 2.78
CA LEU A 80 19.12 -9.15 2.16
C LEU A 80 19.25 -9.46 0.66
N PHE A 81 18.43 -10.39 0.17
CA PHE A 81 18.48 -10.87 -1.20
C PHE A 81 17.23 -10.46 -1.97
N VAL A 82 17.41 -9.97 -3.19
CA VAL A 82 16.30 -9.66 -4.08
C VAL A 82 15.93 -10.86 -4.95
N LYS A 83 14.66 -11.04 -5.21
CA LYS A 83 14.15 -12.05 -6.14
C LYS A 83 14.04 -11.43 -7.53
N LEU A 84 15.02 -11.70 -8.39
CA LEU A 84 15.16 -11.06 -9.72
C LEU A 84 13.91 -11.20 -10.59
N GLU A 85 13.19 -12.33 -10.52
CA GLU A 85 11.97 -12.55 -11.32
C GLU A 85 10.81 -11.65 -10.91
N LYS A 86 10.91 -10.98 -9.74
CA LYS A 86 9.93 -10.00 -9.25
C LYS A 86 10.41 -8.56 -9.41
N CYS A 87 11.63 -8.36 -9.91
CA CYS A 87 12.22 -7.03 -10.06
C CYS A 87 11.96 -6.48 -11.45
N GLU A 88 11.58 -5.23 -11.52
CA GLU A 88 11.49 -4.46 -12.76
C GLU A 88 12.57 -3.39 -12.75
N PHE A 89 13.50 -3.45 -13.71
CA PHE A 89 14.63 -2.53 -13.79
C PHE A 89 14.52 -1.63 -15.03
N HIS A 90 14.90 -0.37 -14.88
CA HIS A 90 14.98 0.62 -15.96
C HIS A 90 13.67 0.79 -16.75
N VAL A 91 12.54 0.67 -16.06
CA VAL A 91 11.21 0.91 -16.63
C VAL A 91 10.81 2.37 -16.48
N SER A 92 10.08 2.91 -17.45
CA SER A 92 9.52 4.25 -17.38
C SER A 92 8.15 4.29 -16.70
N LYS A 93 7.55 3.12 -16.48
CA LYS A 93 6.24 2.96 -15.85
C LYS A 93 6.30 1.76 -14.91
N VAL A 94 5.82 1.92 -13.68
CA VAL A 94 5.83 0.87 -12.66
C VAL A 94 4.57 0.94 -11.80
N ASP A 95 4.07 -0.23 -11.41
CA ASP A 95 3.03 -0.35 -10.39
C ASP A 95 3.69 -0.40 -9.00
N PHE A 96 3.32 0.54 -8.11
CA PHE A 96 3.82 0.59 -6.75
C PHE A 96 2.69 0.92 -5.78
N LEU A 97 2.41 0.02 -4.84
CA LEU A 97 1.36 0.16 -3.81
C LEU A 97 -0.04 0.49 -4.37
N GLY A 98 -0.35 -0.01 -5.56
CA GLY A 98 -1.64 0.25 -6.23
C GLY A 98 -1.71 1.58 -6.98
N TYR A 99 -0.59 2.27 -7.10
CA TYR A 99 -0.40 3.42 -7.97
C TYR A 99 0.39 3.02 -9.20
N VAL A 100 0.09 3.65 -10.32
CA VAL A 100 0.92 3.63 -11.51
C VAL A 100 1.75 4.90 -11.51
N ILE A 101 3.06 4.75 -11.50
CA ILE A 101 4.03 5.85 -11.50
C ILE A 101 4.68 5.89 -12.87
N GLU A 102 4.64 7.03 -13.53
CA GLU A 102 5.23 7.26 -14.85
C GLU A 102 5.72 8.71 -14.97
N PRO A 103 6.53 9.09 -15.97
CA PRO A 103 7.07 10.44 -16.11
C PRO A 103 6.00 11.54 -16.23
N SER A 104 4.80 11.20 -16.67
CA SER A 104 3.65 12.12 -16.77
C SER A 104 2.96 12.38 -15.43
N GLY A 105 3.25 11.61 -14.39
CA GLY A 105 2.66 11.74 -13.06
C GLY A 105 2.28 10.40 -12.42
N ILE A 106 1.40 10.48 -11.44
CA ILE A 106 0.91 9.33 -10.67
C ILE A 106 -0.58 9.14 -10.99
N SER A 107 -0.99 7.90 -11.22
CA SER A 107 -2.39 7.53 -11.42
C SER A 107 -2.74 6.27 -10.63
N MET A 108 -4.01 5.95 -10.52
CA MET A 108 -4.44 4.69 -9.93
C MET A 108 -4.25 3.53 -10.91
N SER A 109 -3.93 2.34 -10.40
CA SER A 109 -3.88 1.16 -11.25
C SER A 109 -5.28 0.82 -11.80
N PRO A 110 -5.38 0.33 -13.05
CA PRO A 110 -6.67 -0.01 -13.69
C PRO A 110 -7.51 -0.98 -12.86
N ASP A 111 -6.88 -1.94 -12.19
CA ASP A 111 -7.55 -2.91 -11.33
C ASP A 111 -8.23 -2.25 -10.13
N LYS A 112 -7.65 -1.19 -9.58
CA LYS A 112 -8.25 -0.42 -8.48
C LYS A 112 -9.42 0.41 -8.96
N VAL A 113 -9.32 1.01 -10.14
CA VAL A 113 -10.44 1.71 -10.79
C VAL A 113 -11.58 0.74 -11.08
N SER A 114 -11.30 -0.45 -11.62
CA SER A 114 -12.30 -1.50 -11.84
C SER A 114 -12.95 -1.94 -10.53
N SER A 115 -12.16 -2.15 -9.48
CA SER A 115 -12.67 -2.55 -8.15
C SER A 115 -13.65 -1.54 -7.58
N ILE A 116 -13.37 -0.24 -7.68
CA ILE A 116 -14.27 0.79 -7.14
C ILE A 116 -15.54 0.93 -7.99
N THR A 117 -15.43 0.87 -9.31
CA THR A 117 -16.59 1.03 -10.21
C THR A 117 -17.59 -0.10 -10.03
N THR A 118 -17.13 -1.30 -9.74
CA THR A 118 -17.99 -2.48 -9.49
C THR A 118 -18.37 -2.65 -8.01
N TRP A 119 -17.91 -1.76 -7.12
CA TRP A 119 -18.18 -1.88 -5.69
C TRP A 119 -19.69 -1.89 -5.41
N PRO A 120 -20.19 -2.90 -4.66
CA PRO A 120 -21.61 -2.99 -4.37
C PRO A 120 -22.06 -1.88 -3.42
N ARG A 121 -23.32 -1.50 -3.50
CA ARG A 121 -23.93 -0.56 -2.57
C ARG A 121 -23.76 -1.05 -1.13
N PRO A 122 -23.24 -0.23 -0.22
CA PRO A 122 -23.11 -0.59 1.19
C PRO A 122 -24.45 -0.95 1.82
N ALA A 123 -24.51 -2.07 2.53
CA ALA A 123 -25.68 -2.57 3.25
C ALA A 123 -25.51 -2.47 4.79
N SER A 124 -24.33 -2.08 5.25
CA SER A 124 -24.01 -1.95 6.68
C SER A 124 -23.02 -0.81 6.95
N ILE A 125 -22.90 -0.41 8.22
CA ILE A 125 -21.86 0.55 8.67
C ILE A 125 -20.48 0.03 8.32
N LYS A 126 -20.22 -1.27 8.46
CA LYS A 126 -18.94 -1.89 8.12
C LYS A 126 -18.60 -1.77 6.64
N ASP A 127 -19.60 -1.89 5.77
CA ASP A 127 -19.41 -1.74 4.33
C ASP A 127 -19.07 -0.29 3.97
N ILE A 128 -19.74 0.69 4.64
CA ILE A 128 -19.39 2.12 4.48
C ILE A 128 -17.94 2.36 4.91
N GLN A 129 -17.53 1.82 6.05
CA GLN A 129 -16.15 1.97 6.54
C GLN A 129 -15.14 1.37 5.55
N ALA A 130 -15.42 0.19 4.99
CA ALA A 130 -14.57 -0.44 3.98
C ALA A 130 -14.48 0.41 2.70
N PHE A 131 -15.62 0.88 2.17
CA PHE A 131 -15.66 1.73 0.98
C PHE A 131 -14.94 3.06 1.20
N LEU A 132 -15.24 3.77 2.29
CA LEU A 132 -14.58 5.05 2.59
C LEU A 132 -13.10 4.86 2.92
N GLY A 133 -12.69 3.76 3.54
CA GLY A 133 -11.29 3.43 3.75
C GLY A 133 -10.53 3.28 2.43
N PHE A 134 -11.12 2.58 1.47
CA PHE A 134 -10.59 2.47 0.11
C PHE A 134 -10.49 3.85 -0.56
N CYS A 135 -11.58 4.62 -0.57
CA CYS A 135 -11.59 5.96 -1.16
C CYS A 135 -10.57 6.90 -0.50
N ASN A 136 -10.41 6.83 0.83
CA ASN A 136 -9.47 7.67 1.57
C ASN A 136 -8.00 7.38 1.20
N TYR A 137 -7.66 6.14 0.87
CA TYR A 137 -6.32 5.79 0.40
C TYR A 137 -5.96 6.51 -0.89
N TYR A 138 -6.93 6.65 -1.80
CA TYR A 138 -6.78 7.32 -3.09
C TYR A 138 -7.31 8.77 -3.11
N ARG A 139 -7.52 9.39 -1.95
CA ARG A 139 -8.15 10.72 -1.85
C ARG A 139 -7.39 11.84 -2.57
N ILE A 140 -6.11 11.65 -2.86
CA ILE A 140 -5.30 12.61 -3.62
C ILE A 140 -5.82 12.82 -5.04
N PHE A 141 -6.56 11.84 -5.59
CA PHE A 141 -7.18 11.90 -6.91
C PHE A 141 -8.63 12.40 -6.88
N ILE A 142 -9.16 12.72 -5.68
CA ILE A 142 -10.56 13.07 -5.48
C ILE A 142 -10.64 14.50 -4.98
N GLU A 143 -11.02 15.40 -5.86
CA GLU A 143 -11.26 16.79 -5.48
C GLU A 143 -12.42 16.87 -4.50
N GLU A 144 -12.29 17.72 -3.47
CA GLU A 144 -13.28 17.90 -2.42
C GLU A 144 -13.77 16.61 -1.71
N TYR A 145 -12.91 15.60 -1.58
CA TYR A 145 -13.23 14.31 -0.98
C TYR A 145 -14.13 14.39 0.25
N SER A 146 -13.84 15.29 1.19
CA SER A 146 -14.60 15.42 2.44
C SER A 146 -16.06 15.84 2.22
N LYS A 147 -16.32 16.66 1.21
CA LYS A 147 -17.69 17.06 0.85
C LYS A 147 -18.43 15.89 0.21
N LEU A 148 -17.79 15.20 -0.73
CA LEU A 148 -18.36 14.05 -1.42
C LEU A 148 -18.67 12.90 -0.45
N ALA A 149 -17.80 12.64 0.52
CA ALA A 149 -18.00 11.58 1.52
C ALA A 149 -19.06 11.92 2.59
N SER A 150 -19.48 13.19 2.70
CA SER A 150 -20.26 13.69 3.83
C SER A 150 -21.58 12.94 4.09
N GLY A 151 -22.30 12.54 3.04
CA GLY A 151 -23.56 11.80 3.15
C GLY A 151 -23.38 10.46 3.86
N MET A 152 -22.35 9.70 3.47
CA MET A 152 -22.03 8.41 4.11
C MET A 152 -21.42 8.58 5.50
N LEU A 153 -20.59 9.60 5.73
CA LEU A 153 -20.00 9.88 7.05
C LEU A 153 -21.05 10.18 8.10
N LYS A 154 -22.25 10.72 7.73
CA LYS A 154 -23.36 10.91 8.65
C LYS A 154 -23.80 9.59 9.32
N LEU A 155 -23.80 8.47 8.56
CA LEU A 155 -24.21 7.16 9.07
C LEU A 155 -23.18 6.52 10.02
N LEU A 156 -21.95 7.01 10.06
CA LEU A 156 -20.91 6.50 10.97
C LEU A 156 -20.97 7.14 12.37
N LYS A 157 -21.84 8.14 12.58
CA LYS A 157 -21.99 8.78 13.89
C LYS A 157 -22.65 7.80 14.86
N LYS A 158 -22.24 7.87 16.15
CA LYS A 158 -22.80 7.07 17.22
C LYS A 158 -24.32 7.24 17.28
N ASP A 159 -25.01 6.15 17.55
CA ASP A 159 -26.48 6.07 17.72
C ASP A 159 -27.29 6.53 16.48
N THR A 160 -26.67 6.58 15.30
CA THR A 160 -27.36 6.90 14.04
C THR A 160 -27.90 5.61 13.42
N PRO A 161 -29.22 5.50 13.15
CA PRO A 161 -29.77 4.34 12.47
C PRO A 161 -29.23 4.25 11.04
N PHE A 162 -28.95 3.02 10.57
CA PHE A 162 -28.52 2.81 9.21
C PHE A 162 -29.71 2.96 8.25
N ILE A 163 -29.85 4.16 7.68
CA ILE A 163 -30.87 4.46 6.66
C ILE A 163 -30.15 4.98 5.43
N TRP A 164 -30.19 4.20 4.36
CA TRP A 164 -29.60 4.59 3.09
C TRP A 164 -30.61 5.40 2.28
N GLY A 165 -30.39 6.69 2.16
CA GLY A 165 -31.24 7.64 1.44
C GLY A 165 -30.52 8.28 0.25
N THR A 166 -31.12 9.33 -0.27
CA THR A 166 -30.62 10.08 -1.45
C THR A 166 -29.25 10.71 -1.22
N ASP A 167 -28.98 11.25 -0.02
CA ASP A 167 -27.67 11.84 0.31
C ASP A 167 -26.55 10.79 0.26
N GLN A 168 -26.82 9.58 0.78
CA GLN A 168 -25.85 8.48 0.79
C GLN A 168 -25.60 7.96 -0.61
N GLU A 169 -26.65 7.78 -1.39
CA GLU A 169 -26.57 7.35 -2.79
C GLU A 169 -25.77 8.37 -3.63
N ALA A 170 -26.06 9.67 -3.47
CA ALA A 170 -25.34 10.72 -4.15
C ALA A 170 -23.83 10.71 -3.79
N SER A 171 -23.50 10.62 -2.48
CA SER A 171 -22.12 10.52 -2.02
C SER A 171 -21.40 9.28 -2.63
N PHE A 172 -22.06 8.13 -2.63
CA PHE A 172 -21.50 6.88 -3.14
C PHE A 172 -21.24 6.96 -4.65
N THR A 173 -22.21 7.45 -5.42
CA THR A 173 -22.11 7.58 -6.87
C THR A 173 -21.03 8.60 -7.25
N SER A 174 -21.06 9.79 -6.65
CA SER A 174 -20.10 10.84 -6.94
C SER A 174 -18.66 10.43 -6.63
N LEU A 175 -18.42 9.72 -5.51
CA LEU A 175 -17.09 9.20 -5.23
C LEU A 175 -16.64 8.19 -6.31
N LYS A 176 -17.51 7.26 -6.73
CA LYS A 176 -17.16 6.30 -7.80
C LYS A 176 -16.84 7.00 -9.13
N GLU A 177 -17.59 8.04 -9.48
CA GLU A 177 -17.35 8.83 -10.70
C GLU A 177 -15.99 9.53 -10.68
N GLN A 178 -15.58 10.08 -9.54
CA GLN A 178 -14.27 10.72 -9.40
C GLN A 178 -13.10 9.76 -9.64
N PHE A 179 -13.24 8.50 -9.30
CA PHE A 179 -12.21 7.49 -9.58
C PHE A 179 -12.04 7.19 -11.06
N VAL A 180 -13.08 7.38 -11.85
CA VAL A 180 -13.04 7.16 -13.32
C VAL A 180 -12.45 8.38 -14.03
N THR A 181 -12.71 9.57 -13.52
CA THR A 181 -12.36 10.85 -14.17
C THR A 181 -11.11 11.49 -13.59
N GLY A 182 -10.76 11.18 -12.34
CA GLY A 182 -9.63 11.78 -11.61
C GLY A 182 -8.28 11.37 -12.19
N LYS A 183 -7.58 12.36 -12.74
CA LYS A 183 -6.14 12.30 -13.05
C LYS A 183 -5.46 13.40 -12.22
N VAL A 184 -4.33 13.07 -11.62
CA VAL A 184 -3.40 14.05 -11.04
C VAL A 184 -2.26 14.24 -12.02
#